data_228cc45dca4573b2f8008a6ccae77f46
#
_entry.id   228cc45dca4573b2f8008a6ccae77f46
#
_cell.length_a   1.000
_cell.length_b   1.000
_cell.length_c   1.000
_cell.angle_alpha   90.00
_cell.angle_beta   90.00
_cell.angle_gamma   90.00
#
_symmetry.space_group_name_H-M   'P 1'
#
loop_
_entity.id
_entity.type
_entity.pdbx_description
1 polymer ?
#
loop_
_entity_poly.entity_id
_entity_poly.type
_entity_poly.pdbx_seq_one_letter_code
_entity_poly.pdbx_strand_id
1 'polypeptide(L)'
;MMTQVGLQLYTVRDHLEKDFEGTLRKVAELGYKGVEFAGYYGRTVEQVQEILQETGLTAIGAHTPYNRLKEALEEELAFNKTIGSRYIIVPYLAEEDRNRWPEIIEDLKTFGERCKAEGLVLCYHNHDFELTLQHDGKPVLDAIYEQVPESLLQVELDTCWVAFAGANPLEYIATYQGRLPLVHWKDLIKKADGSPETVELGKGEIAITAIGDAAVAAGAEWLIVEQDYCAGDSLDSIKTSMEWVRAYANKGGNLHV
;
A
#
# COMPACT_ATOMS: atom_id res chain seq x y z
N MET A 1 16.65 -4.67 -9.24
CA MET A 1 16.47 -3.19 -9.05
C MET A 1 16.64 -2.91 -7.57
N MET A 2 17.03 -1.68 -7.19
CA MET A 2 17.02 -1.30 -5.77
C MET A 2 15.59 -0.99 -5.35
N THR A 3 15.17 -1.43 -4.18
CA THR A 3 13.86 -1.11 -3.60
C THR A 3 13.77 0.40 -3.33
N GLN A 4 12.65 1.01 -3.71
CA GLN A 4 12.41 2.44 -3.54
C GLN A 4 11.46 2.68 -2.37
N VAL A 5 11.43 3.93 -1.87
CA VAL A 5 10.54 4.32 -0.78
C VAL A 5 9.45 5.26 -1.30
N GLY A 6 8.21 4.85 -1.11
CA GLY A 6 7.00 5.60 -1.44
C GLY A 6 6.24 6.04 -0.21
N LEU A 7 5.21 6.85 -0.44
CA LEU A 7 4.23 7.26 0.57
C LEU A 7 2.81 6.90 0.12
N GLN A 8 2.05 6.23 1.00
CA GLN A 8 0.60 6.14 0.83
C GLN A 8 -0.04 7.48 1.23
N LEU A 9 -0.70 8.11 0.26
CA LEU A 9 -1.23 9.46 0.39
C LEU A 9 -2.41 9.58 1.37
N TYR A 10 -3.03 8.46 1.74
CA TYR A 10 -4.03 8.45 2.81
C TYR A 10 -3.50 9.04 4.12
N THR A 11 -2.19 8.89 4.36
CA THR A 11 -1.51 9.44 5.54
C THR A 11 -1.65 10.96 5.66
N VAL A 12 -1.61 11.67 4.54
CA VAL A 12 -1.65 13.14 4.45
C VAL A 12 -2.95 13.68 3.85
N ARG A 13 -4.04 12.88 3.93
CA ARG A 13 -5.35 13.23 3.34
C ARG A 13 -5.91 14.57 3.82
N ASP A 14 -5.63 14.94 5.07
CA ASP A 14 -6.05 16.21 5.67
C ASP A 14 -5.39 17.44 5.02
N HIS A 15 -4.19 17.29 4.45
CA HIS A 15 -3.50 18.30 3.67
C HIS A 15 -3.93 18.26 2.20
N LEU A 16 -4.09 17.06 1.61
CA LEU A 16 -4.54 16.89 0.22
C LEU A 16 -5.91 17.49 -0.04
N GLU A 17 -6.83 17.41 0.92
CA GLU A 17 -8.15 18.05 0.84
C GLU A 17 -8.06 19.58 0.72
N LYS A 18 -7.03 20.20 1.29
CA LYS A 18 -6.83 21.67 1.32
C LYS A 18 -5.97 22.16 0.16
N ASP A 19 -4.87 21.47 -0.12
CA ASP A 19 -3.88 21.83 -1.12
C ASP A 19 -3.20 20.57 -1.68
N PHE A 20 -3.79 19.99 -2.70
CA PHE A 20 -3.32 18.76 -3.32
C PHE A 20 -1.90 18.90 -3.88
N GLU A 21 -1.68 19.92 -4.72
CA GLU A 21 -0.42 20.14 -5.41
C GLU A 21 0.69 20.53 -4.42
N GLY A 22 0.39 21.43 -3.47
CA GLY A 22 1.35 21.83 -2.43
C GLY A 22 1.75 20.66 -1.53
N THR A 23 0.82 19.75 -1.23
CA THR A 23 1.10 18.55 -0.45
C THR A 23 2.04 17.60 -1.20
N LEU A 24 1.81 17.35 -2.50
CA LEU A 24 2.70 16.51 -3.30
C LEU A 24 4.11 17.11 -3.44
N ARG A 25 4.24 18.44 -3.56
CA ARG A 25 5.55 19.12 -3.50
C ARG A 25 6.26 18.86 -2.19
N LYS A 26 5.54 18.94 -1.05
CA LYS A 26 6.10 18.64 0.26
C LYS A 26 6.56 17.20 0.39
N VAL A 27 5.78 16.24 -0.11
CA VAL A 27 6.16 14.83 -0.13
C VAL A 27 7.47 14.62 -0.94
N ALA A 28 7.59 15.24 -2.10
CA ALA A 28 8.81 15.19 -2.91
C ALA A 28 10.00 15.86 -2.21
N GLU A 29 9.83 17.05 -1.61
CA GLU A 29 10.85 17.76 -0.84
C GLU A 29 11.38 16.92 0.32
N LEU A 30 10.52 16.13 0.96
CA LEU A 30 10.90 15.19 2.02
C LEU A 30 11.71 14.00 1.50
N GLY A 31 11.76 13.75 0.19
CA GLY A 31 12.61 12.75 -0.46
C GLY A 31 11.93 11.43 -0.79
N TYR A 32 10.62 11.31 -0.63
CA TYR A 32 9.88 10.18 -1.17
C TYR A 32 10.05 10.10 -2.68
N LYS A 33 10.18 8.89 -3.23
CA LYS A 33 10.41 8.67 -4.67
C LYS A 33 9.12 8.45 -5.46
N GLY A 34 8.07 8.05 -4.78
CA GLY A 34 6.78 7.80 -5.38
C GLY A 34 5.65 7.96 -4.38
N VAL A 35 4.45 7.96 -4.91
CA VAL A 35 3.22 8.05 -4.13
C VAL A 35 2.24 6.99 -4.57
N GLU A 36 1.53 6.47 -3.60
CA GLU A 36 0.36 5.64 -3.81
C GLU A 36 -0.89 6.45 -3.50
N PHE A 37 -1.77 6.53 -4.48
CA PHE A 37 -2.96 7.38 -4.37
C PHE A 37 -4.07 6.71 -3.56
N ALA A 38 -4.76 7.51 -2.74
CA ALA A 38 -6.01 7.17 -2.07
C ALA A 38 -7.11 8.15 -2.53
N GLY A 39 -7.41 8.12 -3.84
CA GLY A 39 -8.25 9.08 -4.51
C GLY A 39 -7.50 10.29 -5.07
N TYR A 40 -8.16 11.04 -5.95
CA TYR A 40 -7.55 12.14 -6.71
C TYR A 40 -8.12 13.51 -6.35
N TYR A 41 -8.98 13.61 -5.35
CA TYR A 41 -9.53 14.87 -4.80
C TYR A 41 -10.12 15.79 -5.87
N GLY A 42 -10.82 15.21 -6.87
CA GLY A 42 -11.44 15.94 -7.98
C GLY A 42 -10.47 16.46 -9.03
N ARG A 43 -9.19 16.05 -9.01
CA ARG A 43 -8.22 16.40 -10.05
C ARG A 43 -8.45 15.62 -11.32
N THR A 44 -8.26 16.30 -12.46
CA THR A 44 -8.24 15.64 -13.77
C THR A 44 -6.93 14.86 -13.96
N VAL A 45 -6.91 13.98 -14.95
CA VAL A 45 -5.70 13.24 -15.34
C VAL A 45 -4.54 14.20 -15.64
N GLU A 46 -4.81 15.27 -16.37
CA GLU A 46 -3.81 16.26 -16.78
C GLU A 46 -3.21 16.96 -15.57
N GLN A 47 -4.04 17.35 -14.60
CA GLN A 47 -3.56 18.01 -13.37
C GLN A 47 -2.67 17.06 -12.54
N VAL A 48 -3.03 15.77 -12.46
CA VAL A 48 -2.20 14.78 -11.76
C VAL A 48 -0.88 14.54 -12.52
N GLN A 49 -0.92 14.45 -13.86
CA GLN A 49 0.30 14.31 -14.66
C GLN A 49 1.23 15.52 -14.49
N GLU A 50 0.68 16.74 -14.51
CA GLU A 50 1.45 17.96 -14.36
C GLU A 50 2.21 18.01 -13.04
N ILE A 51 1.54 17.72 -11.91
CA ILE A 51 2.19 17.73 -10.60
C ILE A 51 3.21 16.59 -10.44
N LEU A 52 2.95 15.40 -11.01
CA LEU A 52 3.92 14.30 -11.01
C LEU A 52 5.18 14.67 -11.82
N GLN A 53 5.02 15.31 -12.98
CA GLN A 53 6.14 15.80 -13.79
C GLN A 53 6.93 16.89 -13.06
N GLU A 54 6.25 17.83 -12.42
CA GLU A 54 6.88 18.92 -11.67
C GLU A 54 7.71 18.38 -10.49
N THR A 55 7.15 17.45 -9.75
CA THR A 55 7.75 16.91 -8.51
C THR A 55 8.75 15.78 -8.75
N GLY A 56 8.69 15.14 -9.91
CA GLY A 56 9.45 13.90 -10.21
C GLY A 56 8.98 12.68 -9.42
N LEU A 57 7.83 12.75 -8.75
CA LEU A 57 7.26 11.60 -8.04
C LEU A 57 6.74 10.54 -9.02
N THR A 58 7.04 9.29 -8.74
CA THR A 58 6.46 8.16 -9.47
C THR A 58 5.05 7.88 -8.95
N ALA A 59 4.06 7.76 -9.83
CA ALA A 59 2.78 7.15 -9.48
C ALA A 59 2.98 5.64 -9.31
N ILE A 60 3.03 5.16 -8.08
CA ILE A 60 3.22 3.73 -7.78
C ILE A 60 1.96 2.98 -8.16
N GLY A 61 0.87 3.32 -7.52
CA GLY A 61 -0.42 2.68 -7.64
C GLY A 61 -1.54 3.55 -7.10
N ALA A 62 -2.74 2.99 -7.09
CA ALA A 62 -3.90 3.63 -6.47
C ALA A 62 -4.73 2.61 -5.69
N HIS A 63 -5.00 2.94 -4.45
CA HIS A 63 -6.03 2.29 -3.64
C HIS A 63 -7.41 2.62 -4.24
N THR A 64 -7.98 1.67 -4.95
CA THR A 64 -9.28 1.80 -5.60
C THR A 64 -10.30 0.91 -4.88
N PRO A 65 -11.33 1.49 -4.25
CA PRO A 65 -12.32 0.71 -3.51
C PRO A 65 -12.95 -0.40 -4.36
N TYR A 66 -13.19 -1.56 -3.76
CA TYR A 66 -13.75 -2.73 -4.44
C TYR A 66 -15.05 -2.40 -5.21
N ASN A 67 -15.97 -1.67 -4.59
CA ASN A 67 -17.21 -1.28 -5.24
C ASN A 67 -16.98 -0.34 -6.44
N ARG A 68 -15.97 0.54 -6.37
CA ARG A 68 -15.59 1.41 -7.48
C ARG A 68 -15.04 0.59 -8.66
N LEU A 69 -14.27 -0.45 -8.40
CA LEU A 69 -13.83 -1.37 -9.47
C LEU A 69 -15.01 -2.14 -10.09
N LYS A 70 -16.02 -2.52 -9.32
CA LYS A 70 -17.24 -3.13 -9.88
C LYS A 70 -18.03 -2.18 -10.77
N GLU A 71 -18.08 -0.91 -10.42
CA GLU A 71 -18.93 0.07 -11.11
C GLU A 71 -18.24 0.73 -12.30
N ALA A 72 -16.94 0.99 -12.22
CA ALA A 72 -16.22 1.86 -13.15
C ALA A 72 -14.79 1.40 -13.45
N LEU A 73 -14.55 0.10 -13.56
CA LEU A 73 -13.22 -0.47 -13.79
C LEU A 73 -12.47 0.19 -14.96
N GLU A 74 -13.12 0.35 -16.10
CA GLU A 74 -12.46 0.89 -17.30
C GLU A 74 -12.02 2.35 -17.11
N GLU A 75 -12.77 3.15 -16.35
CA GLU A 75 -12.40 4.53 -16.03
C GLU A 75 -11.15 4.56 -15.13
N GLU A 76 -11.10 3.68 -14.10
CA GLU A 76 -9.95 3.58 -13.21
C GLU A 76 -8.71 3.09 -13.93
N LEU A 77 -8.85 2.09 -14.81
CA LEU A 77 -7.74 1.60 -15.62
C LEU A 77 -7.20 2.69 -16.55
N ALA A 78 -8.08 3.41 -17.26
CA ALA A 78 -7.69 4.48 -18.16
C ALA A 78 -6.99 5.62 -17.42
N PHE A 79 -7.51 6.04 -16.26
CA PHE A 79 -6.92 7.09 -15.44
C PHE A 79 -5.51 6.69 -14.98
N ASN A 80 -5.40 5.55 -14.32
CA ASN A 80 -4.13 5.07 -13.76
C ASN A 80 -3.07 4.82 -14.83
N LYS A 81 -3.44 4.22 -15.96
CA LYS A 81 -2.56 4.04 -17.11
C LYS A 81 -2.03 5.38 -17.64
N THR A 82 -2.90 6.39 -17.73
CA THR A 82 -2.53 7.70 -18.27
C THR A 82 -1.58 8.46 -17.36
N ILE A 83 -1.74 8.39 -16.03
CA ILE A 83 -0.80 9.01 -15.09
C ILE A 83 0.51 8.22 -14.93
N GLY A 84 0.64 7.05 -15.58
CA GLY A 84 1.81 6.19 -15.50
C GLY A 84 1.87 5.31 -14.25
N SER A 85 0.77 5.14 -13.54
CA SER A 85 0.66 4.20 -12.44
C SER A 85 0.80 2.76 -12.94
N ARG A 86 1.46 1.91 -12.15
CA ARG A 86 1.63 0.50 -12.50
C ARG A 86 0.63 -0.41 -11.81
N TYR A 87 0.19 -0.04 -10.61
CA TYR A 87 -0.61 -0.89 -9.75
C TYR A 87 -2.01 -0.32 -9.53
N ILE A 88 -3.01 -1.20 -9.57
CA ILE A 88 -4.35 -0.96 -9.03
C ILE A 88 -4.48 -1.84 -7.80
N ILE A 89 -4.82 -1.26 -6.68
CA ILE A 89 -4.87 -1.98 -5.41
C ILE A 89 -6.29 -1.99 -4.87
N VAL A 90 -6.81 -3.17 -4.52
CA VAL A 90 -8.02 -3.29 -3.69
C VAL A 90 -7.60 -3.09 -2.24
N PRO A 91 -7.96 -1.95 -1.61
CA PRO A 91 -7.38 -1.57 -0.33
C PRO A 91 -8.12 -2.13 0.88
N TYR A 92 -9.40 -2.36 0.74
CA TYR A 92 -10.28 -2.67 1.86
C TYR A 92 -11.63 -3.22 1.40
N LEU A 93 -12.18 -4.13 2.17
CA LEU A 93 -13.54 -4.61 1.98
C LEU A 93 -14.43 -4.14 3.11
N ALA A 94 -15.58 -3.56 2.76
CA ALA A 94 -16.59 -3.17 3.72
C ALA A 94 -17.08 -4.39 4.51
N GLU A 95 -17.49 -4.19 5.75
CA GLU A 95 -17.86 -5.28 6.64
C GLU A 95 -18.97 -6.17 6.08
N GLU A 96 -19.94 -5.54 5.40
CA GLU A 96 -21.05 -6.22 4.71
C GLU A 96 -20.60 -7.14 3.57
N ASP A 97 -19.44 -6.91 2.98
CA ASP A 97 -18.89 -7.72 1.89
C ASP A 97 -18.08 -8.92 2.38
N ARG A 98 -17.59 -8.91 3.63
CA ARG A 98 -16.66 -9.89 4.17
C ARG A 98 -17.21 -11.32 4.36
N ASN A 99 -18.43 -11.56 3.99
CA ASN A 99 -19.05 -12.90 3.95
C ASN A 99 -19.24 -13.45 2.52
N ARG A 100 -18.78 -12.72 1.49
CA ARG A 100 -18.98 -13.03 0.06
C ARG A 100 -17.67 -13.44 -0.64
N TRP A 101 -16.76 -14.09 0.09
CA TRP A 101 -15.43 -14.42 -0.43
C TRP A 101 -15.40 -15.17 -1.75
N PRO A 102 -16.29 -16.16 -2.04
CA PRO A 102 -16.31 -16.81 -3.35
C PRO A 102 -16.56 -15.84 -4.51
N GLU A 103 -17.48 -14.89 -4.33
CA GLU A 103 -17.78 -13.84 -5.33
C GLU A 103 -16.60 -12.87 -5.48
N ILE A 104 -16.04 -12.42 -4.36
CA ILE A 104 -14.90 -11.48 -4.36
C ILE A 104 -13.69 -12.10 -5.08
N ILE A 105 -13.40 -13.37 -4.84
CA ILE A 105 -12.30 -14.09 -5.51
C ILE A 105 -12.51 -14.15 -7.03
N GLU A 106 -13.73 -14.38 -7.50
CA GLU A 106 -14.05 -14.37 -8.93
C GLU A 106 -13.96 -12.94 -9.52
N ASP A 107 -14.41 -11.92 -8.76
CA ASP A 107 -14.27 -10.52 -9.16
C ASP A 107 -12.78 -10.14 -9.25
N LEU A 108 -11.94 -10.55 -8.29
CA LEU A 108 -10.49 -10.30 -8.35
C LEU A 108 -9.82 -10.95 -9.57
N LYS A 109 -10.25 -12.13 -10.00
CA LYS A 109 -9.77 -12.73 -11.25
C LYS A 109 -10.15 -11.86 -12.45
N THR A 110 -11.42 -11.44 -12.51
CA THR A 110 -11.95 -10.59 -13.58
C THR A 110 -11.21 -9.25 -13.65
N PHE A 111 -11.02 -8.58 -12.50
CA PHE A 111 -10.27 -7.33 -12.44
C PHE A 111 -8.80 -7.52 -12.84
N GLY A 112 -8.18 -8.63 -12.40
CA GLY A 112 -6.80 -8.97 -12.76
C GLY A 112 -6.62 -9.21 -14.26
N GLU A 113 -7.56 -9.89 -14.92
CA GLU A 113 -7.56 -10.06 -16.37
C GLU A 113 -7.64 -8.73 -17.10
N ARG A 114 -8.49 -7.81 -16.65
CA ARG A 114 -8.64 -6.48 -17.24
C ARG A 114 -7.40 -5.61 -17.01
N CYS A 115 -6.88 -5.58 -15.78
CA CYS A 115 -5.62 -4.88 -15.46
C CYS A 115 -4.48 -5.37 -16.38
N LYS A 116 -4.31 -6.69 -16.49
CA LYS A 116 -3.28 -7.32 -17.33
C LYS A 116 -3.44 -6.97 -18.81
N ALA A 117 -4.66 -6.94 -19.33
CA ALA A 117 -4.94 -6.55 -20.72
C ALA A 117 -4.51 -5.10 -21.01
N GLU A 118 -4.60 -4.21 -20.02
CA GLU A 118 -4.17 -2.80 -20.12
C GLU A 118 -2.70 -2.56 -19.74
N GLY A 119 -1.97 -3.64 -19.38
CA GLY A 119 -0.57 -3.54 -18.94
C GLY A 119 -0.39 -3.05 -17.50
N LEU A 120 -1.46 -3.10 -16.70
CA LEU A 120 -1.46 -2.80 -15.27
C LEU A 120 -1.40 -4.09 -14.45
N VAL A 121 -1.11 -3.97 -13.17
CA VAL A 121 -1.04 -5.08 -12.21
C VAL A 121 -2.07 -4.86 -11.12
N LEU A 122 -2.94 -5.85 -10.89
CA LEU A 122 -3.84 -5.83 -9.75
C LEU A 122 -3.09 -6.32 -8.50
N CYS A 123 -3.24 -5.60 -7.40
CA CYS A 123 -2.82 -6.03 -6.06
C CYS A 123 -4.00 -6.07 -5.09
N TYR A 124 -3.86 -6.83 -4.04
CA TYR A 124 -4.75 -6.80 -2.88
C TYR A 124 -3.94 -6.41 -1.66
N HIS A 125 -4.46 -5.45 -0.88
CA HIS A 125 -3.89 -4.95 0.36
C HIS A 125 -4.67 -5.53 1.54
N ASN A 126 -3.97 -6.09 2.50
CA ASN A 126 -4.59 -6.70 3.68
C ASN A 126 -4.70 -5.74 4.86
N HIS A 127 -5.71 -6.01 5.67
CA HIS A 127 -5.82 -5.59 7.06
C HIS A 127 -5.70 -6.81 7.99
N ASP A 128 -6.10 -6.65 9.23
CA ASP A 128 -6.09 -7.74 10.22
C ASP A 128 -7.21 -8.74 10.02
N PHE A 129 -8.34 -8.31 9.45
CA PHE A 129 -9.52 -9.18 9.31
C PHE A 129 -9.33 -10.29 8.29
N GLU A 130 -8.52 -10.15 7.24
CA GLU A 130 -8.21 -11.22 6.29
C GLU A 130 -7.37 -12.34 6.92
N LEU A 131 -6.69 -12.04 8.02
CA LEU A 131 -5.90 -13.01 8.77
C LEU A 131 -6.71 -13.69 9.87
N THR A 132 -7.75 -13.03 10.37
CA THR A 132 -8.60 -13.53 11.46
C THR A 132 -9.86 -14.23 10.97
N LEU A 133 -10.43 -13.78 9.85
CA LEU A 133 -11.54 -14.45 9.17
C LEU A 133 -11.06 -15.69 8.41
N GLN A 134 -11.95 -16.68 8.29
CA GLN A 134 -11.64 -17.96 7.65
C GLN A 134 -12.48 -18.17 6.39
N HIS A 135 -11.84 -18.68 5.34
CA HIS A 135 -12.48 -19.20 4.14
C HIS A 135 -11.84 -20.55 3.78
N ASP A 136 -12.67 -21.59 3.58
CA ASP A 136 -12.22 -22.96 3.30
C ASP A 136 -11.20 -23.51 4.32
N GLY A 137 -11.36 -23.12 5.61
CA GLY A 137 -10.55 -23.63 6.72
C GLY A 137 -9.16 -23.01 6.84
N LYS A 138 -8.89 -21.89 6.15
CA LYS A 138 -7.65 -21.11 6.25
C LYS A 138 -7.93 -19.61 6.34
N PRO A 139 -6.97 -18.77 6.75
CA PRO A 139 -7.11 -17.32 6.68
C PRO A 139 -7.55 -16.87 5.30
N VAL A 140 -8.44 -15.88 5.25
CA VAL A 140 -8.96 -15.35 3.98
C VAL A 140 -7.85 -14.87 3.07
N LEU A 141 -6.81 -14.23 3.62
CA LEU A 141 -5.67 -13.76 2.83
C LEU A 141 -5.01 -14.91 2.05
N ASP A 142 -4.79 -16.03 2.74
CA ASP A 142 -4.17 -17.22 2.13
C ASP A 142 -5.10 -17.83 1.07
N ALA A 143 -6.41 -17.87 1.36
CA ALA A 143 -7.41 -18.39 0.41
C ALA A 143 -7.49 -17.55 -0.88
N ILE A 144 -7.43 -16.21 -0.77
CA ILE A 144 -7.38 -15.30 -1.92
C ILE A 144 -6.18 -15.64 -2.81
N TYR A 145 -4.97 -15.68 -2.23
CA TYR A 145 -3.75 -15.89 -3.01
C TYR A 145 -3.56 -17.32 -3.52
N GLU A 146 -4.21 -18.30 -2.92
CA GLU A 146 -4.24 -19.67 -3.45
C GLU A 146 -5.20 -19.81 -4.63
N GLN A 147 -6.35 -19.13 -4.58
CA GLN A 147 -7.42 -19.29 -5.57
C GLN A 147 -7.29 -18.33 -6.77
N VAL A 148 -6.61 -17.18 -6.60
CA VAL A 148 -6.36 -16.25 -7.71
C VAL A 148 -4.92 -16.45 -8.23
N PRO A 149 -4.73 -16.74 -9.53
CA PRO A 149 -3.39 -16.92 -10.10
C PRO A 149 -2.47 -15.72 -9.88
N GLU A 150 -1.18 -15.96 -9.62
CA GLU A 150 -0.19 -14.89 -9.46
C GLU A 150 -0.07 -13.96 -10.66
N SER A 151 -0.36 -14.45 -11.86
CA SER A 151 -0.36 -13.66 -13.09
C SER A 151 -1.53 -12.67 -13.18
N LEU A 152 -2.51 -12.76 -12.27
CA LEU A 152 -3.70 -11.91 -12.21
C LEU A 152 -3.74 -11.05 -10.94
N LEU A 153 -3.12 -11.50 -9.84
CA LEU A 153 -3.15 -10.79 -8.57
C LEU A 153 -1.77 -10.87 -7.91
N GLN A 154 -1.19 -9.74 -7.61
CA GLN A 154 0.04 -9.60 -6.82
C GLN A 154 -0.29 -9.16 -5.38
N VAL A 155 0.70 -9.24 -4.51
CA VAL A 155 0.56 -8.93 -3.08
C VAL A 155 1.00 -7.50 -2.82
N GLU A 156 0.15 -6.72 -2.18
CA GLU A 156 0.58 -5.58 -1.40
C GLU A 156 0.43 -5.94 0.08
N LEU A 157 1.52 -6.26 0.73
CA LEU A 157 1.49 -6.77 2.10
C LEU A 157 1.58 -5.62 3.11
N ASP A 158 0.53 -5.44 3.89
CA ASP A 158 0.61 -4.61 5.09
C ASP A 158 1.13 -5.43 6.27
N THR A 159 2.40 -5.27 6.55
CA THR A 159 3.12 -6.03 7.58
C THR A 159 2.71 -5.64 9.01
N CYS A 160 2.22 -4.43 9.18
CA CYS A 160 1.73 -3.92 10.46
C CYS A 160 0.42 -4.62 10.85
N TRP A 161 -0.52 -4.73 9.92
CA TRP A 161 -1.77 -5.44 10.14
C TRP A 161 -1.57 -6.95 10.29
N VAL A 162 -0.58 -7.54 9.60
CA VAL A 162 -0.17 -8.93 9.84
C VAL A 162 0.28 -9.12 11.29
N ALA A 163 1.16 -8.24 11.79
CA ALA A 163 1.63 -8.30 13.18
C ALA A 163 0.50 -8.04 14.19
N PHE A 164 -0.38 -7.07 13.91
CA PHE A 164 -1.52 -6.77 14.78
C PHE A 164 -2.50 -7.94 14.90
N ALA A 165 -2.73 -8.69 13.82
CA ALA A 165 -3.52 -9.92 13.81
C ALA A 165 -2.86 -11.08 14.60
N GLY A 166 -1.61 -10.91 15.05
CA GLY A 166 -0.86 -11.92 15.78
C GLY A 166 -0.10 -12.93 14.89
N ALA A 167 -0.04 -12.67 13.59
CA ALA A 167 0.75 -13.46 12.64
C ALA A 167 2.19 -12.89 12.50
N ASN A 168 3.08 -13.66 11.89
CA ASN A 168 4.48 -13.27 11.71
C ASN A 168 4.69 -12.62 10.33
N PRO A 169 4.97 -11.30 10.25
CA PRO A 169 5.19 -10.62 8.97
C PRO A 169 6.34 -11.22 8.14
N LEU A 170 7.40 -11.71 8.78
CA LEU A 170 8.55 -12.28 8.09
C LEU A 170 8.20 -13.59 7.38
N GLU A 171 7.31 -14.40 7.97
CA GLU A 171 6.80 -15.62 7.34
C GLU A 171 5.93 -15.30 6.12
N TYR A 172 5.07 -14.28 6.21
CA TYR A 172 4.24 -13.82 5.09
C TYR A 172 5.09 -13.25 3.95
N ILE A 173 6.11 -12.45 4.24
CA ILE A 173 7.07 -11.96 3.23
C ILE A 173 7.75 -13.15 2.52
N ALA A 174 8.23 -14.15 3.27
CA ALA A 174 8.87 -15.32 2.70
C ALA A 174 7.89 -16.17 1.86
N THR A 175 6.65 -16.33 2.30
CA THR A 175 5.60 -17.07 1.60
C THR A 175 5.28 -16.44 0.25
N TYR A 176 5.25 -15.12 0.17
CA TYR A 176 4.89 -14.41 -1.06
C TYR A 176 6.10 -13.90 -1.85
N GLN A 177 7.31 -14.38 -1.55
CA GLN A 177 8.49 -14.05 -2.35
C GLN A 177 8.27 -14.34 -3.84
N GLY A 178 8.59 -13.34 -4.70
CA GLY A 178 8.36 -13.39 -6.15
C GLY A 178 6.97 -12.92 -6.60
N ARG A 179 6.04 -12.75 -5.64
CA ARG A 179 4.68 -12.23 -5.85
C ARG A 179 4.41 -10.96 -5.04
N LEU A 180 5.44 -10.36 -4.43
CA LEU A 180 5.37 -9.29 -3.44
C LEU A 180 6.07 -8.02 -3.95
N PRO A 181 5.49 -7.28 -4.92
CA PRO A 181 6.09 -6.03 -5.39
C PRO A 181 5.98 -4.88 -4.40
N LEU A 182 4.94 -4.85 -3.57
CA LEU A 182 4.60 -3.74 -2.69
C LEU A 182 4.51 -4.21 -1.24
N VAL A 183 5.11 -3.44 -0.34
CA VAL A 183 5.04 -3.69 1.11
C VAL A 183 4.71 -2.38 1.81
N HIS A 184 3.60 -2.34 2.53
CA HIS A 184 3.29 -1.24 3.44
C HIS A 184 4.19 -1.34 4.67
N TRP A 185 4.99 -0.32 4.84
CA TRP A 185 5.98 -0.18 5.92
C TRP A 185 5.43 0.77 6.96
N LYS A 186 4.77 0.21 7.94
CA LYS A 186 3.97 0.89 8.94
C LYS A 186 4.38 0.43 10.33
N ASP A 187 4.34 1.32 11.30
CA ASP A 187 4.64 1.01 12.70
C ASP A 187 3.43 1.31 13.58
N LEU A 188 3.25 0.56 14.65
CA LEU A 188 2.16 0.77 15.60
C LEU A 188 2.57 0.45 17.02
N ILE A 189 1.81 1.00 17.96
CA ILE A 189 1.75 0.57 19.36
C ILE A 189 0.37 -0.04 19.65
N LYS A 190 0.35 -1.06 20.51
CA LYS A 190 -0.89 -1.63 21.00
C LYS A 190 -1.30 -0.92 22.29
N LYS A 191 -2.42 -0.19 22.25
CA LYS A 191 -2.92 0.53 23.44
C LYS A 191 -3.37 -0.43 24.54
N ALA A 192 -3.56 0.09 25.75
CA ALA A 192 -3.97 -0.68 26.92
C ALA A 192 -5.33 -1.40 26.74
N ASP A 193 -6.21 -0.87 25.89
CA ASP A 193 -7.49 -1.48 25.53
C ASP A 193 -7.38 -2.51 24.39
N GLY A 194 -6.17 -2.73 23.88
CA GLY A 194 -5.88 -3.66 22.79
C GLY A 194 -6.06 -3.08 21.40
N SER A 195 -6.53 -1.84 21.25
CA SER A 195 -6.67 -1.19 19.94
C SER A 195 -5.31 -0.78 19.36
N PRO A 196 -5.14 -0.75 18.02
CA PRO A 196 -3.92 -0.27 17.38
C PRO A 196 -3.89 1.26 17.37
N GLU A 197 -2.68 1.82 17.47
CA GLU A 197 -2.39 3.21 17.16
C GLU A 197 -1.16 3.25 16.26
N THR A 198 -1.34 3.68 15.02
CA THR A 198 -0.23 3.84 14.09
C THR A 198 0.62 5.04 14.48
N VAL A 199 1.93 4.85 14.40
CA VAL A 199 2.93 5.86 14.80
C VAL A 199 3.99 5.98 13.70
N GLU A 200 4.85 7.01 13.81
CA GLU A 200 5.95 7.16 12.88
C GLU A 200 6.92 5.98 12.97
N LEU A 201 7.55 5.64 11.86
CA LEU A 201 8.51 4.54 11.79
C LEU A 201 9.59 4.67 12.88
N GLY A 202 9.81 3.59 13.61
CA GLY A 202 10.77 3.48 14.69
C GLY A 202 10.27 3.97 16.06
N LYS A 203 9.00 4.38 16.15
CA LYS A 203 8.38 4.77 17.43
C LYS A 203 7.41 3.71 17.98
N GLY A 204 7.13 2.66 17.20
CA GLY A 204 6.22 1.59 17.58
C GLY A 204 6.92 0.33 18.07
N GLU A 205 6.17 -0.75 18.05
CA GLU A 205 6.55 -2.06 18.58
C GLU A 205 6.85 -3.08 17.46
N ILE A 206 6.62 -2.69 16.18
CA ILE A 206 6.81 -3.59 15.03
C ILE A 206 8.30 -3.71 14.70
N ALA A 207 8.75 -4.91 14.35
CA ALA A 207 10.15 -5.18 13.96
C ALA A 207 10.48 -4.61 12.57
N ILE A 208 10.20 -3.32 12.33
CA ILE A 208 10.23 -2.66 11.02
C ILE A 208 11.59 -2.74 10.31
N THR A 209 12.71 -2.78 11.06
CA THR A 209 14.06 -2.99 10.48
C THR A 209 14.16 -4.36 9.83
N ALA A 210 13.79 -5.43 10.55
CA ALA A 210 13.82 -6.80 10.04
C ALA A 210 12.85 -7.00 8.87
N ILE A 211 11.69 -6.34 8.93
CA ILE A 211 10.69 -6.34 7.85
C ILE A 211 11.26 -5.67 6.60
N GLY A 212 11.89 -4.50 6.72
CA GLY A 212 12.54 -3.82 5.61
C GLY A 212 13.62 -4.67 4.95
N ASP A 213 14.49 -5.30 5.75
CA ASP A 213 15.54 -6.20 5.26
C ASP A 213 14.95 -7.41 4.52
N ALA A 214 13.91 -8.03 5.09
CA ALA A 214 13.24 -9.17 4.48
C ALA A 214 12.51 -8.82 3.18
N ALA A 215 11.79 -7.68 3.14
CA ALA A 215 11.10 -7.22 1.95
C ALA A 215 12.07 -6.91 0.80
N VAL A 216 13.18 -6.25 1.09
CA VAL A 216 14.25 -6.00 0.11
C VAL A 216 14.84 -7.32 -0.40
N ALA A 217 15.13 -8.27 0.49
CA ALA A 217 15.64 -9.58 0.14
C ALA A 217 14.64 -10.41 -0.70
N ALA A 218 13.33 -10.25 -0.44
CA ALA A 218 12.26 -10.88 -1.21
C ALA A 218 12.05 -10.24 -2.60
N GLY A 219 12.66 -9.08 -2.88
CA GLY A 219 12.60 -8.40 -4.16
C GLY A 219 11.45 -7.40 -4.28
N ALA A 220 10.93 -6.89 -3.17
CA ALA A 220 9.92 -5.83 -3.19
C ALA A 220 10.44 -4.61 -3.98
N GLU A 221 9.60 -4.07 -4.86
CA GLU A 221 9.92 -2.89 -5.66
C GLU A 221 9.80 -1.63 -4.81
N TRP A 222 8.79 -1.59 -3.94
CA TRP A 222 8.49 -0.45 -3.10
C TRP A 222 8.26 -0.85 -1.63
N LEU A 223 8.85 -0.07 -0.73
CA LEU A 223 8.43 0.06 0.65
C LEU A 223 7.60 1.33 0.77
N ILE A 224 6.33 1.19 1.07
CA ILE A 224 5.37 2.29 1.10
C ILE A 224 5.10 2.66 2.55
N VAL A 225 5.60 3.83 2.95
CA VAL A 225 5.34 4.36 4.29
C VAL A 225 3.89 4.76 4.40
N GLU A 226 3.24 4.35 5.47
CA GLU A 226 1.87 4.76 5.77
C GLU A 226 1.64 4.91 7.27
N GLN A 227 0.72 5.80 7.62
CA GLN A 227 0.20 5.98 8.97
C GLN A 227 -1.30 6.32 8.89
N ASP A 228 -2.17 5.43 9.40
CA ASP A 228 -3.63 5.59 9.29
C ASP A 228 -4.15 6.77 10.13
N TYR A 229 -3.47 7.02 11.25
CA TYR A 229 -3.75 8.11 12.17
C TYR A 229 -2.46 8.79 12.61
N CYS A 230 -2.42 10.12 12.51
CA CYS A 230 -1.33 10.94 13.03
C CYS A 230 -1.84 11.71 14.26
N ALA A 231 -1.12 11.61 15.38
CA ALA A 231 -1.48 12.32 16.61
C ALA A 231 -1.30 13.84 16.50
N GLY A 232 -0.46 14.28 15.57
CA GLY A 232 -0.16 15.69 15.25
C GLY A 232 -0.37 16.00 13.77
N ASP A 233 0.40 16.94 13.24
CA ASP A 233 0.42 17.27 11.83
C ASP A 233 0.95 16.08 10.99
N SER A 234 0.21 15.66 9.98
CA SER A 234 0.57 14.49 9.18
C SER A 234 1.84 14.71 8.33
N LEU A 235 2.13 15.95 7.92
CA LEU A 235 3.39 16.27 7.22
C LEU A 235 4.59 16.17 8.15
N ASP A 236 4.46 16.52 9.44
CA ASP A 236 5.52 16.31 10.43
C ASP A 236 5.73 14.81 10.72
N SER A 237 4.66 14.03 10.71
CA SER A 237 4.73 12.58 10.90
C SER A 237 5.47 11.90 9.73
N ILE A 238 5.13 12.21 8.47
CA ILE A 238 5.84 11.62 7.32
C ILE A 238 7.30 12.12 7.22
N LYS A 239 7.59 13.33 7.67
CA LYS A 239 8.97 13.82 7.80
C LYS A 239 9.77 12.99 8.80
N THR A 240 9.20 12.75 9.98
CA THR A 240 9.82 11.93 11.02
C THR A 240 10.09 10.50 10.53
N SER A 241 9.12 9.90 9.85
CA SER A 241 9.26 8.57 9.24
C SER A 241 10.37 8.55 8.18
N MET A 242 10.47 9.57 7.32
CA MET A 242 11.52 9.65 6.31
C MET A 242 12.92 9.87 6.93
N GLU A 243 13.02 10.61 8.04
CA GLU A 243 14.29 10.75 8.79
C GLU A 243 14.75 9.37 9.31
N TRP A 244 13.83 8.55 9.82
CA TRP A 244 14.13 7.20 10.24
C TRP A 244 14.56 6.32 9.04
N VAL A 245 13.86 6.40 7.91
CA VAL A 245 14.18 5.67 6.67
C VAL A 245 15.61 5.99 6.20
N ARG A 246 16.00 7.27 6.19
CA ARG A 246 17.38 7.69 5.85
C ARG A 246 18.40 7.12 6.83
N ALA A 247 18.09 7.13 8.12
CA ALA A 247 18.97 6.55 9.12
C ALA A 247 19.15 5.02 8.94
N TYR A 248 18.06 4.33 8.57
CA TYR A 248 18.09 2.91 8.22
C TYR A 248 18.94 2.65 6.97
N ALA A 249 18.73 3.39 5.89
CA ALA A 249 19.50 3.26 4.65
C ALA A 249 21.01 3.49 4.89
N ASN A 250 21.37 4.49 5.68
CA ASN A 250 22.77 4.81 6.05
C ASN A 250 23.45 3.71 6.89
N LYS A 251 22.67 2.84 7.55
CA LYS A 251 23.20 1.70 8.33
C LYS A 251 23.32 0.42 7.51
N GLY A 252 23.11 0.47 6.21
CA GLY A 252 23.25 -0.67 5.31
C GLY A 252 21.95 -1.20 4.74
N GLY A 253 20.83 -0.55 4.99
CA GLY A 253 19.56 -0.83 4.29
C GLY A 253 19.73 -0.59 2.79
N ASN A 254 19.44 -1.61 1.99
CA ASN A 254 19.67 -1.54 0.52
C ASN A 254 18.48 -0.85 -0.18
N LEU A 255 18.29 0.43 0.13
CA LEU A 255 17.20 1.28 -0.39
C LEU A 255 17.73 2.42 -1.26
N HIS A 256 16.89 2.82 -2.22
CA HIS A 256 17.04 4.09 -2.92
C HIS A 256 16.16 5.16 -2.24
N VAL A 257 16.82 6.13 -1.55
CA VAL A 257 16.18 7.20 -0.76
C VAL A 257 16.57 8.56 -1.31
#